data_d98eca89ab878e9228809000bbcb3735
#
_entry.id   d98eca89ab878e9228809000bbcb3735
#
_cell.length_a   1.000
_cell.length_b   1.000
_cell.length_c   1.000
_cell.angle_alpha   90.00
_cell.angle_beta   90.00
_cell.angle_gamma   90.00
#
_symmetry.space_group_name_H-M   'P 1'
#
loop_
_entity.id
_entity.type
_entity.pdbx_description
1 polymer ?
#
loop_
_entity_poly.entity_id
_entity_poly.type
_entity_poly.pdbx_seq_one_letter_code
_entity_poly.pdbx_strand_id
1 'polypeptide(L)'
;MENVGKKKLDMQKLLAPAALVILYIVFSIFGNNFLTLDTVKNILESSYYIGFMAFGVTFIIITGGIDLSLGTVMMCAALLGGYAFKQGCPLVLAIVLTLFVGIAFGFANGVLIAKLKLPPFIATLGTQMMAAGLGSIITKVQSQTWPTATAEVGGWFKKVFIRAELFGVRGFPVGAFWLLGFFVIAALILHKTKFGRYVYAIGSNEEATRLSGIKVDNWKVAVYTLSGFFIGMCALFYAAAYTTITPGTGAGQEMNGITGVIIGGTSMSGGSGTMVGTLIGVFIMSVLKTGLANCGLQAPWQTFLTGAVVIGAVLLDIARTKAANRVKKG
;
A
#
# COMPACT_ATOMS: atom_id res chain seq x y z
N MET A 1 -46.60 8.65 -16.14
CA MET A 1 -45.97 7.32 -15.90
C MET A 1 -44.49 7.53 -15.93
N GLU A 2 -43.89 7.71 -14.75
CA GLU A 2 -42.44 7.97 -14.57
C GLU A 2 -41.68 6.70 -14.87
N ASN A 3 -40.78 6.78 -15.82
CA ASN A 3 -39.82 5.73 -16.16
C ASN A 3 -38.77 5.71 -15.05
N VAL A 4 -38.98 4.85 -14.06
CA VAL A 4 -37.98 4.56 -13.02
C VAL A 4 -36.76 3.98 -13.73
N GLY A 5 -35.79 4.85 -14.01
CA GLY A 5 -34.53 4.48 -14.63
C GLY A 5 -33.87 3.37 -13.84
N LYS A 6 -33.87 2.13 -14.34
CA LYS A 6 -33.04 1.04 -13.89
C LYS A 6 -31.61 1.56 -13.84
N LYS A 7 -31.05 1.75 -12.64
CA LYS A 7 -29.61 1.98 -12.44
C LYS A 7 -28.90 0.87 -13.19
N LYS A 8 -28.34 1.15 -14.37
CA LYS A 8 -27.43 0.23 -15.04
C LYS A 8 -26.34 -0.09 -14.01
N LEU A 9 -26.27 -1.33 -13.57
CA LEU A 9 -25.17 -1.80 -12.75
C LEU A 9 -23.88 -1.41 -13.49
N ASP A 10 -23.08 -0.61 -12.82
CA ASP A 10 -21.83 -0.13 -13.39
C ASP A 10 -20.87 -1.33 -13.42
N MET A 11 -20.92 -2.08 -14.55
CA MET A 11 -20.15 -3.32 -14.75
C MET A 11 -18.68 -3.16 -14.39
N GLN A 12 -18.17 -1.94 -14.49
CA GLN A 12 -16.77 -1.63 -14.12
C GLN A 12 -16.52 -1.75 -12.62
N LYS A 13 -17.51 -1.46 -11.77
CA LYS A 13 -17.41 -1.59 -10.31
C LYS A 13 -17.44 -3.03 -9.84
N LEU A 14 -17.95 -3.95 -10.64
CA LEU A 14 -18.05 -5.37 -10.31
C LEU A 14 -16.81 -6.17 -10.72
N LEU A 15 -15.96 -5.65 -11.59
CA LEU A 15 -14.79 -6.38 -12.09
C LEU A 15 -13.79 -6.75 -10.99
N ALA A 16 -13.45 -5.83 -10.10
CA ALA A 16 -12.49 -6.11 -9.02
C ALA A 16 -13.05 -7.10 -7.98
N PRO A 17 -14.28 -6.95 -7.45
CA PRO A 17 -14.90 -7.98 -6.62
C PRO A 17 -15.00 -9.35 -7.29
N ALA A 18 -15.38 -9.40 -8.57
CA ALA A 18 -15.46 -10.65 -9.32
C ALA A 18 -14.08 -11.32 -9.45
N ALA A 19 -13.04 -10.53 -9.76
CA ALA A 19 -11.66 -11.03 -9.83
C ALA A 19 -11.20 -11.62 -8.48
N LEU A 20 -11.54 -10.97 -7.36
CA LEU A 20 -11.23 -11.49 -6.02
C LEU A 20 -11.89 -12.84 -5.77
N VAL A 21 -13.18 -12.97 -6.08
CA VAL A 21 -13.93 -14.22 -5.91
C VAL A 21 -13.36 -15.33 -6.80
N ILE A 22 -13.09 -15.03 -8.07
CA ILE A 22 -12.51 -15.98 -9.02
C ILE A 22 -11.13 -16.46 -8.51
N LEU A 23 -10.24 -15.55 -8.09
CA LEU A 23 -8.93 -15.93 -7.53
C LEU A 23 -9.06 -16.80 -6.29
N TYR A 24 -9.98 -16.46 -5.40
CA TYR A 24 -10.22 -17.26 -4.20
C TYR A 24 -10.68 -18.69 -4.55
N ILE A 25 -11.60 -18.83 -5.51
CA ILE A 25 -12.05 -20.14 -6.01
C ILE A 25 -10.90 -20.92 -6.66
N VAL A 26 -10.11 -20.28 -7.52
CA VAL A 26 -8.96 -20.91 -8.17
C VAL A 26 -7.98 -21.48 -7.14
N PHE A 27 -7.58 -20.69 -6.15
CA PHE A 27 -6.67 -21.16 -5.12
C PHE A 27 -7.31 -22.15 -4.13
N SER A 28 -8.63 -22.15 -3.99
CA SER A 28 -9.36 -23.18 -3.23
C SER A 28 -9.29 -24.56 -3.91
N ILE A 29 -9.15 -24.58 -5.24
CA ILE A 29 -9.04 -25.83 -6.02
C ILE A 29 -7.59 -26.31 -6.12
N PHE A 30 -6.65 -25.39 -6.38
CA PHE A 30 -5.26 -25.73 -6.69
C PHE A 30 -4.29 -25.56 -5.52
N GLY A 31 -4.65 -24.82 -4.48
CA GLY A 31 -3.79 -24.55 -3.33
C GLY A 31 -3.91 -25.61 -2.25
N ASN A 32 -2.76 -26.09 -1.76
CA ASN A 32 -2.73 -27.02 -0.64
C ASN A 32 -3.23 -26.35 0.64
N ASN A 33 -4.24 -26.94 1.30
CA ASN A 33 -4.83 -26.43 2.55
C ASN A 33 -5.31 -24.97 2.47
N PHE A 34 -5.73 -24.50 1.29
CA PHE A 34 -6.12 -23.09 1.12
C PHE A 34 -7.36 -22.69 1.92
N LEU A 35 -8.31 -23.60 2.11
CA LEU A 35 -9.55 -23.34 2.86
C LEU A 35 -9.41 -23.47 4.39
N THR A 36 -8.20 -23.32 4.93
CA THR A 36 -7.97 -23.36 6.39
C THR A 36 -8.07 -21.97 7.02
N LEU A 37 -8.40 -21.93 8.32
CA LEU A 37 -8.37 -20.68 9.10
C LEU A 37 -7.00 -20.02 9.13
N ASP A 38 -5.92 -20.80 9.08
CA ASP A 38 -4.55 -20.26 9.06
C ASP A 38 -4.24 -19.57 7.74
N THR A 39 -4.75 -20.08 6.62
CA THR A 39 -4.65 -19.39 5.33
C THR A 39 -5.40 -18.06 5.36
N VAL A 40 -6.62 -18.02 5.92
CA VAL A 40 -7.36 -16.75 6.09
C VAL A 40 -6.56 -15.77 6.95
N LYS A 41 -5.96 -16.22 8.05
CA LYS A 41 -5.10 -15.39 8.90
C LYS A 41 -3.88 -14.87 8.12
N ASN A 42 -3.24 -15.68 7.27
CA ASN A 42 -2.09 -15.29 6.46
C ASN A 42 -2.47 -14.27 5.37
N ILE A 43 -3.65 -14.42 4.74
CA ILE A 43 -4.21 -13.43 3.81
C ILE A 43 -4.42 -12.10 4.54
N LEU A 44 -5.00 -12.12 5.72
CA LEU A 44 -5.21 -10.92 6.53
C LEU A 44 -3.87 -10.27 6.92
N GLU A 45 -2.88 -11.02 7.39
CA GLU A 45 -1.56 -10.46 7.74
C GLU A 45 -0.86 -9.81 6.54
N SER A 46 -0.95 -10.44 5.37
CA SER A 46 -0.45 -9.86 4.12
C SER A 46 -1.22 -8.58 3.76
N SER A 47 -2.54 -8.55 3.97
CA SER A 47 -3.36 -7.39 3.66
C SER A 47 -3.05 -6.17 4.54
N TYR A 48 -2.50 -6.36 5.74
CA TYR A 48 -2.18 -5.22 6.62
C TYR A 48 -1.11 -4.34 6.00
N TYR A 49 0.10 -4.85 5.77
CA TYR A 49 1.18 -4.02 5.23
C TYR A 49 0.94 -3.61 3.77
N ILE A 50 0.36 -4.49 2.91
CA ILE A 50 -0.03 -4.13 1.54
C ILE A 50 -1.09 -3.03 1.58
N GLY A 51 -2.05 -3.09 2.50
CA GLY A 51 -3.12 -2.11 2.66
C GLY A 51 -2.61 -0.73 3.03
N PHE A 52 -1.74 -0.63 4.03
CA PHE A 52 -1.15 0.66 4.39
C PHE A 52 -0.35 1.25 3.22
N MET A 53 0.44 0.46 2.52
CA MET A 53 1.15 0.89 1.32
C MET A 53 0.17 1.38 0.24
N ALA A 54 -0.89 0.61 -0.03
CA ALA A 54 -1.90 0.93 -1.02
C ALA A 54 -2.68 2.20 -0.67
N PHE A 55 -3.04 2.42 0.61
CA PHE A 55 -3.71 3.65 1.03
C PHE A 55 -2.87 4.88 0.73
N GLY A 56 -1.58 4.84 1.04
CA GLY A 56 -0.66 5.95 0.76
C GLY A 56 -0.55 6.23 -0.74
N VAL A 57 -0.24 5.20 -1.53
CA VAL A 57 0.00 5.36 -2.96
C VAL A 57 -1.26 5.70 -3.74
N THR A 58 -2.47 5.38 -3.23
CA THR A 58 -3.73 5.78 -3.86
C THR A 58 -3.82 7.29 -4.04
N PHE A 59 -3.45 8.08 -3.02
CA PHE A 59 -3.44 9.54 -3.13
C PHE A 59 -2.46 10.03 -4.18
N ILE A 60 -1.28 9.41 -4.26
CA ILE A 60 -0.25 9.76 -5.26
C ILE A 60 -0.75 9.46 -6.67
N ILE A 61 -1.26 8.25 -6.92
CA ILE A 61 -1.73 7.84 -8.25
C ILE A 61 -2.90 8.71 -8.70
N ILE A 62 -3.85 9.05 -7.83
CA ILE A 62 -4.95 9.95 -8.18
C ILE A 62 -4.44 11.33 -8.60
N THR A 63 -3.30 11.83 -8.09
CA THR A 63 -2.70 13.08 -8.58
C THR A 63 -1.93 12.94 -9.90
N GLY A 64 -1.91 11.75 -10.52
CA GLY A 64 -1.10 11.45 -11.71
C GLY A 64 0.39 11.24 -11.40
N GLY A 65 0.75 11.10 -10.11
CA GLY A 65 2.11 10.81 -9.65
C GLY A 65 2.38 9.31 -9.54
N ILE A 66 3.66 8.99 -9.33
CA ILE A 66 4.12 7.63 -8.99
C ILE A 66 5.17 7.72 -7.89
N ASP A 67 5.26 6.71 -7.05
CA ASP A 67 6.33 6.57 -6.07
C ASP A 67 6.84 5.12 -6.05
N LEU A 68 8.06 4.94 -6.49
CA LEU A 68 8.73 3.64 -6.55
C LEU A 68 9.62 3.39 -5.33
N SER A 69 9.74 4.34 -4.41
CA SER A 69 10.58 4.20 -3.23
C SER A 69 9.90 3.47 -2.06
N LEU A 70 8.57 3.27 -2.14
CA LEU A 70 7.73 2.83 -1.01
C LEU A 70 8.24 1.54 -0.35
N GLY A 71 8.65 0.55 -1.14
CA GLY A 71 9.14 -0.73 -0.63
C GLY A 71 10.46 -0.61 0.13
N THR A 72 11.41 0.13 -0.43
CA THR A 72 12.73 0.34 0.23
C THR A 72 12.65 1.31 1.40
N VAL A 73 11.78 2.34 1.32
CA VAL A 73 11.53 3.25 2.45
C VAL A 73 10.87 2.50 3.61
N MET A 74 9.91 1.62 3.34
CA MET A 74 9.33 0.71 4.33
C MET A 74 10.42 -0.09 5.05
N MET A 75 11.32 -0.73 4.28
CA MET A 75 12.41 -1.53 4.85
C MET A 75 13.40 -0.67 5.62
N CYS A 76 13.80 0.47 5.09
CA CYS A 76 14.68 1.42 5.78
C CYS A 76 14.08 1.85 7.12
N ALA A 77 12.80 2.24 7.14
CA ALA A 77 12.12 2.65 8.35
C ALA A 77 12.06 1.52 9.40
N ALA A 78 11.74 0.30 8.97
CA ALA A 78 11.72 -0.87 9.85
C ALA A 78 13.13 -1.25 10.36
N LEU A 79 14.17 -1.10 9.52
CA LEU A 79 15.57 -1.33 9.92
C LEU A 79 16.03 -0.33 10.97
N LEU A 80 15.77 0.96 10.77
CA LEU A 80 16.20 2.00 11.70
C LEU A 80 15.47 1.89 13.04
N GLY A 81 14.18 1.63 13.04
CA GLY A 81 13.40 1.39 14.26
C GLY A 81 13.89 0.14 15.01
N GLY A 82 14.08 -0.98 14.30
CA GLY A 82 14.59 -2.21 14.88
C GLY A 82 16.03 -2.06 15.43
N TYR A 83 16.88 -1.33 14.72
CA TYR A 83 18.23 -1.00 15.18
C TYR A 83 18.21 -0.15 16.45
N ALA A 84 17.41 0.90 16.49
CA ALA A 84 17.27 1.73 17.69
C ALA A 84 16.79 0.91 18.89
N PHE A 85 15.79 0.06 18.70
CA PHE A 85 15.30 -0.85 19.74
C PHE A 85 16.42 -1.80 20.24
N LYS A 86 17.18 -2.40 19.33
CA LYS A 86 18.32 -3.26 19.67
C LYS A 86 19.42 -2.53 20.45
N GLN A 87 19.60 -1.23 20.24
CA GLN A 87 20.53 -0.38 20.99
C GLN A 87 19.99 0.08 22.36
N GLY A 88 18.85 -0.45 22.81
CA GLY A 88 18.26 -0.14 24.10
C GLY A 88 17.27 1.02 24.09
N CYS A 89 16.91 1.57 22.92
CA CYS A 89 15.89 2.59 22.82
C CYS A 89 14.52 1.99 23.20
N PRO A 90 13.69 2.68 24.00
CA PRO A 90 12.34 2.24 24.31
C PRO A 90 11.53 1.94 23.04
N LEU A 91 10.79 0.82 23.05
CA LEU A 91 10.06 0.36 21.86
C LEU A 91 9.10 1.42 21.28
N VAL A 92 8.47 2.22 22.13
CA VAL A 92 7.60 3.32 21.70
C VAL A 92 8.37 4.35 20.87
N LEU A 93 9.59 4.70 21.28
CA LEU A 93 10.43 5.62 20.51
C LEU A 93 10.93 4.99 19.20
N ALA A 94 11.21 3.69 19.20
CA ALA A 94 11.52 2.96 17.97
C ALA A 94 10.36 2.98 16.97
N ILE A 95 9.12 2.84 17.45
CA ILE A 95 7.90 2.97 16.64
C ILE A 95 7.78 4.40 16.08
N VAL A 96 7.96 5.42 16.92
CA VAL A 96 7.91 6.83 16.47
C VAL A 96 8.99 7.11 15.44
N LEU A 97 10.21 6.61 15.63
CA LEU A 97 11.31 6.74 14.67
C LEU A 97 10.94 6.09 13.32
N THR A 98 10.33 4.90 13.34
CA THR A 98 9.89 4.22 12.12
C THR A 98 8.88 5.07 11.35
N LEU A 99 7.88 5.65 12.03
CA LEU A 99 6.92 6.56 11.42
C LEU A 99 7.59 7.82 10.88
N PHE A 100 8.49 8.41 11.64
CA PHE A 100 9.22 9.62 11.25
C PHE A 100 10.05 9.39 9.99
N VAL A 101 10.75 8.26 9.87
CA VAL A 101 11.54 7.93 8.67
C VAL A 101 10.64 7.85 7.43
N GLY A 102 9.49 7.17 7.52
CA GLY A 102 8.53 7.12 6.42
C GLY A 102 8.04 8.50 6.01
N ILE A 103 7.64 9.33 6.99
CA ILE A 103 7.20 10.72 6.75
C ILE A 103 8.31 11.56 6.13
N ALA A 104 9.55 11.45 6.61
CA ALA A 104 10.70 12.22 6.14
C ALA A 104 11.01 11.92 4.65
N PHE A 105 11.01 10.64 4.25
CA PHE A 105 11.19 10.26 2.86
C PHE A 105 10.01 10.72 1.99
N GLY A 106 8.78 10.57 2.47
CA GLY A 106 7.59 11.07 1.76
C GLY A 106 7.64 12.59 1.58
N PHE A 107 8.01 13.35 2.61
CA PHE A 107 8.21 14.78 2.52
C PHE A 107 9.31 15.15 1.53
N ALA A 108 10.46 14.47 1.59
CA ALA A 108 11.57 14.67 0.66
C ALA A 108 11.13 14.44 -0.80
N ASN A 109 10.45 13.31 -1.10
CA ASN A 109 9.89 13.03 -2.41
C ASN A 109 8.92 14.14 -2.87
N GLY A 110 8.04 14.58 -1.97
CA GLY A 110 7.11 15.65 -2.24
C GLY A 110 7.82 16.96 -2.60
N VAL A 111 8.88 17.34 -1.90
CA VAL A 111 9.68 18.54 -2.19
C VAL A 111 10.43 18.38 -3.52
N LEU A 112 11.11 17.27 -3.74
CA LEU A 112 11.85 17.00 -4.98
C LEU A 112 10.93 17.11 -6.21
N ILE A 113 9.75 16.53 -6.15
CA ILE A 113 8.81 16.46 -7.27
C ILE A 113 8.05 17.78 -7.44
N ALA A 114 7.47 18.30 -6.36
CA ALA A 114 6.57 19.45 -6.46
C ALA A 114 7.31 20.79 -6.50
N LYS A 115 8.36 20.97 -5.69
CA LYS A 115 9.10 22.23 -5.59
C LYS A 115 10.28 22.32 -6.55
N LEU A 116 11.07 21.23 -6.61
CA LEU A 116 12.26 21.18 -7.48
C LEU A 116 11.96 20.66 -8.88
N LYS A 117 10.68 20.29 -9.16
CA LYS A 117 10.19 19.88 -10.49
C LYS A 117 10.91 18.66 -11.09
N LEU A 118 11.47 17.80 -10.24
CA LEU A 118 12.03 16.54 -10.73
C LEU A 118 10.90 15.63 -11.24
N PRO A 119 11.12 14.89 -12.34
CA PRO A 119 10.19 13.85 -12.76
C PRO A 119 9.98 12.83 -11.62
N PRO A 120 8.72 12.47 -11.29
CA PRO A 120 8.42 11.58 -10.16
C PRO A 120 9.19 10.27 -10.19
N PHE A 121 9.33 9.67 -11.37
CA PHE A 121 10.08 8.43 -11.57
C PHE A 121 11.55 8.57 -11.16
N ILE A 122 12.24 9.65 -11.56
CA ILE A 122 13.66 9.88 -11.24
C ILE A 122 13.83 10.18 -9.75
N ALA A 123 12.99 11.05 -9.19
CA ALA A 123 13.05 11.41 -7.78
C ALA A 123 12.86 10.17 -6.87
N THR A 124 11.85 9.35 -7.16
CA THR A 124 11.52 8.20 -6.33
C THR A 124 12.49 7.02 -6.52
N LEU A 125 13.06 6.82 -7.71
CA LEU A 125 14.17 5.87 -7.89
C LEU A 125 15.42 6.31 -7.13
N GLY A 126 15.76 7.60 -7.17
CA GLY A 126 16.88 8.13 -6.39
C GLY A 126 16.69 7.90 -4.89
N THR A 127 15.51 8.24 -4.35
CA THR A 127 15.20 8.03 -2.93
C THR A 127 15.06 6.55 -2.57
N GLN A 128 14.64 5.68 -3.49
CA GLN A 128 14.68 4.23 -3.36
C GLN A 128 16.09 3.74 -3.06
N MET A 129 17.07 4.17 -3.87
CA MET A 129 18.48 3.80 -3.68
C MET A 129 19.04 4.40 -2.37
N MET A 130 18.69 5.65 -2.07
CA MET A 130 19.10 6.29 -0.81
C MET A 130 18.54 5.56 0.40
N ALA A 131 17.28 5.17 0.42
CA ALA A 131 16.67 4.42 1.52
C ALA A 131 17.32 3.04 1.71
N ALA A 132 17.57 2.31 0.62
CA ALA A 132 18.24 1.02 0.67
C ALA A 132 19.67 1.15 1.22
N GLY A 133 20.42 2.17 0.76
CA GLY A 133 21.77 2.47 1.24
C GLY A 133 21.79 2.90 2.70
N LEU A 134 20.93 3.84 3.11
CA LEU A 134 20.88 4.35 4.48
C LEU A 134 20.56 3.26 5.49
N GLY A 135 19.56 2.42 5.21
CA GLY A 135 19.24 1.29 6.06
C GLY A 135 20.40 0.33 6.24
N SER A 136 21.14 0.03 5.15
CA SER A 136 22.29 -0.86 5.17
C SER A 136 23.49 -0.24 5.91
N ILE A 137 23.79 1.04 5.70
CA ILE A 137 24.91 1.75 6.36
C ILE A 137 24.70 1.78 7.88
N ILE A 138 23.53 2.24 8.35
CA ILE A 138 23.28 2.40 9.80
C ILE A 138 23.28 1.05 10.51
N THR A 139 22.71 0.02 9.89
CA THR A 139 22.67 -1.32 10.49
C THR A 139 23.95 -2.13 10.26
N LYS A 140 24.98 -1.56 9.60
CA LYS A 140 26.20 -2.27 9.20
C LYS A 140 25.90 -3.57 8.44
N VAL A 141 24.92 -3.49 7.54
CA VAL A 141 24.41 -4.64 6.74
C VAL A 141 23.88 -5.80 7.60
N GLN A 142 23.57 -5.56 8.86
CA GLN A 142 23.04 -6.59 9.76
C GLN A 142 21.51 -6.55 9.80
N SER A 143 20.89 -7.73 9.75
CA SER A 143 19.44 -7.86 9.96
C SER A 143 19.04 -7.38 11.36
N GLN A 144 17.88 -6.77 11.45
CA GLN A 144 17.33 -6.27 12.70
C GLN A 144 16.09 -7.07 13.07
N THR A 145 16.03 -7.47 14.36
CA THR A 145 14.92 -8.27 14.87
C THR A 145 14.03 -7.42 15.79
N TRP A 146 12.76 -7.40 15.49
CA TRP A 146 11.73 -6.78 16.31
C TRP A 146 11.21 -7.77 17.38
N PRO A 147 10.59 -7.29 18.48
CA PRO A 147 10.11 -8.16 19.54
C PRO A 147 9.13 -9.24 19.05
N THR A 148 9.33 -10.48 19.46
CA THR A 148 8.38 -11.57 19.27
C THR A 148 7.24 -11.47 20.28
N ALA A 149 6.14 -12.19 20.07
CA ALA A 149 4.99 -12.16 20.99
C ALA A 149 5.30 -12.69 22.40
N THR A 150 6.36 -13.49 22.54
CA THR A 150 6.84 -14.09 23.79
C THR A 150 8.02 -13.33 24.43
N ALA A 151 8.51 -12.26 23.79
CA ALA A 151 9.59 -11.46 24.33
C ALA A 151 9.18 -10.78 25.64
N GLU A 152 10.07 -10.81 26.66
CA GLU A 152 9.84 -10.14 27.95
C GLU A 152 9.71 -8.63 27.74
N VAL A 153 10.59 -8.05 26.91
CA VAL A 153 10.53 -6.64 26.57
C VAL A 153 9.89 -6.46 25.19
N GLY A 154 8.78 -5.72 25.15
CA GLY A 154 8.12 -5.35 23.88
C GLY A 154 7.25 -6.44 23.24
N GLY A 155 7.01 -7.57 23.91
CA GLY A 155 6.16 -8.65 23.38
C GLY A 155 4.73 -8.23 23.06
N TRP A 156 4.28 -7.09 23.58
CA TRP A 156 2.99 -6.48 23.25
C TRP A 156 2.93 -5.97 21.78
N PHE A 157 4.08 -5.66 21.15
CA PHE A 157 4.13 -5.11 19.80
C PHE A 157 3.41 -6.00 18.80
N LYS A 158 3.79 -7.27 18.70
CA LYS A 158 3.13 -8.22 17.79
C LYS A 158 1.66 -8.44 18.15
N LYS A 159 1.34 -8.42 19.43
CA LYS A 159 -0.05 -8.59 19.91
C LYS A 159 -0.95 -7.41 19.50
N VAL A 160 -0.43 -6.20 19.52
CA VAL A 160 -1.18 -4.99 19.12
C VAL A 160 -1.33 -4.86 17.60
N PHE A 161 -0.28 -5.19 16.84
CA PHE A 161 -0.29 -4.94 15.39
C PHE A 161 -0.81 -6.12 14.56
N ILE A 162 -0.63 -7.36 15.01
CA ILE A 162 -0.94 -8.54 14.17
C ILE A 162 -2.01 -9.42 14.78
N ARG A 163 -1.67 -10.16 15.85
CA ARG A 163 -2.53 -11.18 16.47
C ARG A 163 -2.44 -11.12 17.99
N ALA A 164 -3.57 -11.16 18.66
CA ALA A 164 -3.66 -11.26 20.12
C ALA A 164 -4.56 -12.41 20.54
N GLU A 165 -4.60 -12.69 21.82
CA GLU A 165 -5.66 -13.47 22.43
C GLU A 165 -6.78 -12.50 22.84
N LEU A 166 -7.92 -12.58 22.18
CA LEU A 166 -9.06 -11.71 22.41
C LEU A 166 -10.35 -12.55 22.42
N PHE A 167 -11.25 -12.27 23.35
CA PHE A 167 -12.52 -13.02 23.52
C PHE A 167 -12.33 -14.54 23.64
N GLY A 168 -11.23 -15.01 24.26
CA GLY A 168 -10.91 -16.44 24.38
C GLY A 168 -10.41 -17.10 23.09
N VAL A 169 -10.26 -16.33 21.99
CA VAL A 169 -9.75 -16.83 20.72
C VAL A 169 -8.25 -16.50 20.62
N ARG A 170 -7.43 -17.57 20.59
CA ARG A 170 -5.98 -17.42 20.37
C ARG A 170 -5.68 -17.05 18.91
N GLY A 171 -4.79 -16.09 18.73
CA GLY A 171 -4.38 -15.64 17.39
C GLY A 171 -5.48 -14.85 16.67
N PHE A 172 -6.30 -14.12 17.40
CA PHE A 172 -7.30 -13.22 16.85
C PHE A 172 -6.63 -12.12 16.02
N PRO A 173 -7.10 -11.83 14.77
CA PRO A 173 -6.44 -10.93 13.83
C PRO A 173 -6.66 -9.45 14.17
N VAL A 174 -6.02 -8.94 15.21
CA VAL A 174 -6.16 -7.55 15.69
C VAL A 174 -5.75 -6.52 14.61
N GLY A 175 -4.79 -6.86 13.76
CA GLY A 175 -4.38 -6.01 12.64
C GLY A 175 -5.52 -5.63 11.70
N ALA A 176 -6.59 -6.42 11.63
CA ALA A 176 -7.77 -6.09 10.83
C ALA A 176 -8.48 -4.83 11.31
N PHE A 177 -8.52 -4.57 12.63
CA PHE A 177 -9.10 -3.34 13.16
C PHE A 177 -8.30 -2.10 12.75
N TRP A 178 -6.97 -2.22 12.76
CA TRP A 178 -6.09 -1.17 12.27
C TRP A 178 -6.32 -0.90 10.78
N LEU A 179 -6.32 -1.98 9.96
CA LEU A 179 -6.56 -1.87 8.53
C LEU A 179 -7.90 -1.18 8.24
N LEU A 180 -8.99 -1.64 8.87
CA LEU A 180 -10.32 -1.06 8.67
C LEU A 180 -10.43 0.36 9.23
N GLY A 181 -9.86 0.64 10.39
CA GLY A 181 -9.84 1.98 10.97
C GLY A 181 -9.14 2.99 10.06
N PHE A 182 -7.94 2.65 9.58
CA PHE A 182 -7.21 3.52 8.66
C PHE A 182 -7.79 3.56 7.25
N PHE A 183 -8.45 2.49 6.79
CA PHE A 183 -9.26 2.52 5.58
C PHE A 183 -10.36 3.58 5.68
N VAL A 184 -11.11 3.60 6.79
CA VAL A 184 -12.16 4.60 7.02
C VAL A 184 -11.58 6.01 7.07
N ILE A 185 -10.47 6.22 7.78
CA ILE A 185 -9.78 7.51 7.85
C ILE A 185 -9.33 7.95 6.44
N ALA A 186 -8.65 7.09 5.69
CA ALA A 186 -8.19 7.39 4.33
C ALA A 186 -9.38 7.67 3.39
N ALA A 187 -10.47 6.90 3.49
CA ALA A 187 -11.68 7.13 2.71
C ALA A 187 -12.35 8.47 3.05
N LEU A 188 -12.40 8.83 4.33
CA LEU A 188 -12.92 10.14 4.76
C LEU A 188 -12.04 11.29 4.26
N ILE A 189 -10.71 11.16 4.38
CA ILE A 189 -9.77 12.16 3.84
C ILE A 189 -9.99 12.34 2.35
N LEU A 190 -10.07 11.24 1.58
CA LEU A 190 -10.20 11.28 0.14
C LEU A 190 -11.56 11.82 -0.33
N HIS A 191 -12.68 11.37 0.28
CA HIS A 191 -14.01 11.65 -0.25
C HIS A 191 -14.74 12.80 0.44
N LYS A 192 -14.37 13.17 1.69
CA LYS A 192 -15.13 14.14 2.50
C LYS A 192 -14.37 15.44 2.79
N THR A 193 -13.05 15.49 2.57
CA THR A 193 -12.25 16.66 2.93
C THR A 193 -11.89 17.56 1.73
N LYS A 194 -11.40 18.77 2.00
CA LYS A 194 -10.80 19.65 0.98
C LYS A 194 -9.56 19.02 0.36
N PHE A 195 -8.80 18.27 1.15
CA PHE A 195 -7.60 17.54 0.69
C PHE A 195 -7.94 16.61 -0.47
N GLY A 196 -8.92 15.73 -0.31
CA GLY A 196 -9.32 14.80 -1.36
C GLY A 196 -9.86 15.50 -2.61
N ARG A 197 -10.65 16.59 -2.45
CA ARG A 197 -11.11 17.37 -3.61
C ARG A 197 -9.96 17.94 -4.43
N TYR A 198 -8.90 18.43 -3.77
CA TYR A 198 -7.72 18.94 -4.47
C TYR A 198 -6.88 17.83 -5.09
N VAL A 199 -6.80 16.65 -4.45
CA VAL A 199 -6.16 15.46 -5.03
C VAL A 199 -6.81 15.09 -6.36
N TYR A 200 -8.14 15.02 -6.43
CA TYR A 200 -8.85 14.74 -7.68
C TYR A 200 -8.72 15.86 -8.71
N ALA A 201 -8.80 17.12 -8.28
CA ALA A 201 -8.66 18.26 -9.17
C ALA A 201 -7.27 18.30 -9.83
N ILE A 202 -6.21 18.13 -9.05
CA ILE A 202 -4.82 18.09 -9.53
C ILE A 202 -4.63 16.96 -10.56
N GLY A 203 -5.14 15.77 -10.26
CA GLY A 203 -5.01 14.64 -11.16
C GLY A 203 -5.88 14.74 -12.41
N SER A 204 -6.99 15.46 -12.35
CA SER A 204 -7.84 15.70 -13.53
C SER A 204 -7.22 16.71 -14.50
N ASN A 205 -6.75 17.86 -13.98
CA ASN A 205 -6.02 18.86 -14.73
C ASN A 205 -5.24 19.76 -13.77
N GLU A 206 -3.93 19.54 -13.69
CA GLU A 206 -3.04 20.28 -12.80
C GLU A 206 -2.99 21.78 -13.14
N GLU A 207 -2.93 22.11 -14.43
CA GLU A 207 -2.81 23.49 -14.87
C GLU A 207 -4.10 24.28 -14.59
N ALA A 208 -5.27 23.75 -14.92
CA ALA A 208 -6.53 24.36 -14.59
C ALA A 208 -6.72 24.53 -13.06
N THR A 209 -6.25 23.58 -12.27
CA THR A 209 -6.28 23.65 -10.81
C THR A 209 -5.38 24.78 -10.28
N ARG A 210 -4.21 24.97 -10.90
CA ARG A 210 -3.28 26.06 -10.57
C ARG A 210 -3.86 27.43 -10.94
N LEU A 211 -4.47 27.53 -12.11
CA LEU A 211 -5.16 28.74 -12.56
C LEU A 211 -6.35 29.13 -11.68
N SER A 212 -6.98 28.16 -11.03
CA SER A 212 -8.03 28.39 -10.02
C SER A 212 -7.51 28.90 -8.68
N GLY A 213 -6.22 29.26 -8.56
CA GLY A 213 -5.61 29.82 -7.36
C GLY A 213 -5.17 28.80 -6.31
N ILE A 214 -5.25 27.49 -6.62
CA ILE A 214 -4.82 26.44 -5.69
C ILE A 214 -3.30 26.29 -5.76
N LYS A 215 -2.63 26.29 -4.57
CA LYS A 215 -1.18 26.08 -4.46
C LYS A 215 -0.83 24.60 -4.67
N VAL A 216 -0.89 24.12 -5.93
CA VAL A 216 -0.72 22.72 -6.31
C VAL A 216 0.53 22.09 -5.72
N ASP A 217 1.67 22.81 -5.76
CA ASP A 217 2.95 22.29 -5.26
C ASP A 217 2.88 21.93 -3.77
N ASN A 218 2.22 22.74 -2.94
CA ASN A 218 2.08 22.45 -1.53
C ASN A 218 1.18 21.23 -1.28
N TRP A 219 0.12 21.08 -2.07
CA TRP A 219 -0.75 19.91 -1.98
C TRP A 219 -0.07 18.64 -2.43
N LYS A 220 0.75 18.69 -3.49
CA LYS A 220 1.58 17.54 -3.89
C LYS A 220 2.56 17.15 -2.78
N VAL A 221 3.27 18.10 -2.15
CA VAL A 221 4.12 17.81 -0.99
C VAL A 221 3.30 17.12 0.11
N ALA A 222 2.12 17.63 0.45
CA ALA A 222 1.27 17.04 1.47
C ALA A 222 0.81 15.62 1.10
N VAL A 223 0.53 15.33 -0.18
CA VAL A 223 0.16 14.00 -0.67
C VAL A 223 1.29 13.00 -0.46
N TYR A 224 2.52 13.33 -0.88
CA TYR A 224 3.68 12.45 -0.68
C TYR A 224 4.02 12.28 0.81
N THR A 225 3.88 13.34 1.62
CA THR A 225 4.09 13.28 3.07
C THR A 225 3.06 12.35 3.75
N LEU A 226 1.78 12.46 3.37
CA LEU A 226 0.73 11.55 3.85
C LEU A 226 1.02 10.11 3.44
N SER A 227 1.47 9.87 2.20
CA SER A 227 1.91 8.55 1.76
C SER A 227 3.06 8.05 2.60
N GLY A 228 4.05 8.89 2.91
CA GLY A 228 5.16 8.56 3.81
C GLY A 228 4.72 8.13 5.21
N PHE A 229 3.67 8.75 5.78
CA PHE A 229 3.06 8.28 7.02
C PHE A 229 2.49 6.86 6.88
N PHE A 230 1.75 6.59 5.80
CA PHE A 230 1.22 5.24 5.55
C PHE A 230 2.34 4.21 5.33
N ILE A 231 3.47 4.61 4.74
CA ILE A 231 4.64 3.74 4.59
C ILE A 231 5.32 3.46 5.93
N GLY A 232 5.40 4.43 6.83
CA GLY A 232 5.82 4.21 8.21
C GLY A 232 4.94 3.20 8.94
N MET A 233 3.61 3.31 8.79
CA MET A 233 2.66 2.30 9.30
C MET A 233 2.88 0.94 8.64
N CYS A 234 3.03 0.89 7.31
CA CYS A 234 3.35 -0.32 6.57
C CYS A 234 4.60 -1.01 7.13
N ALA A 235 5.66 -0.24 7.44
CA ALA A 235 6.90 -0.73 8.02
C ALA A 235 6.69 -1.40 9.38
N LEU A 236 5.85 -0.83 10.25
CA LEU A 236 5.50 -1.40 11.55
C LEU A 236 4.74 -2.72 11.41
N PHE A 237 3.75 -2.79 10.51
CA PHE A 237 3.00 -4.02 10.26
C PHE A 237 3.86 -5.09 9.63
N TYR A 238 4.75 -4.71 8.71
CA TYR A 238 5.72 -5.62 8.10
C TYR A 238 6.69 -6.17 9.15
N ALA A 239 7.25 -5.31 10.02
CA ALA A 239 8.12 -5.71 11.11
C ALA A 239 7.43 -6.63 12.13
N ALA A 240 6.17 -6.35 12.45
CA ALA A 240 5.38 -7.19 13.35
C ALA A 240 5.02 -8.56 12.74
N ALA A 241 4.79 -8.63 11.41
CA ALA A 241 4.50 -9.88 10.72
C ALA A 241 5.76 -10.76 10.59
N TYR A 242 6.83 -10.21 10.03
CA TYR A 242 8.05 -10.98 9.68
C TYR A 242 9.11 -11.00 10.78
N THR A 243 9.03 -10.13 11.77
CA THR A 243 9.93 -10.04 12.92
C THR A 243 11.38 -9.69 12.57
N THR A 244 11.98 -10.29 11.54
CA THR A 244 13.35 -10.02 11.08
C THR A 244 13.34 -9.24 9.77
N ILE A 245 14.03 -8.10 9.77
CA ILE A 245 14.17 -7.21 8.62
C ILE A 245 15.58 -7.26 8.11
N THR A 246 15.75 -7.58 6.82
CA THR A 246 17.07 -7.77 6.20
C THR A 246 17.41 -6.56 5.33
N PRO A 247 18.63 -5.97 5.49
CA PRO A 247 19.10 -4.91 4.62
C PRO A 247 19.17 -5.33 3.14
N GLY A 248 19.05 -4.36 2.24
CA GLY A 248 19.10 -4.60 0.80
C GLY A 248 17.85 -5.22 0.19
N THR A 249 16.82 -5.47 1.01
CA THR A 249 15.51 -5.96 0.54
C THR A 249 14.53 -4.79 0.39
N GLY A 250 13.35 -5.06 -0.14
CA GLY A 250 12.27 -4.07 -0.26
C GLY A 250 11.99 -3.62 -1.68
N ALA A 251 12.98 -3.59 -2.57
CA ALA A 251 12.76 -3.28 -3.99
C ALA A 251 11.79 -4.29 -4.60
N GLY A 252 10.77 -3.78 -5.31
CA GLY A 252 9.69 -4.58 -5.88
C GLY A 252 8.49 -4.79 -4.95
N GLN A 253 8.61 -4.56 -3.65
CA GLN A 253 7.47 -4.68 -2.72
C GLN A 253 6.41 -3.59 -2.97
N GLU A 254 6.81 -2.43 -3.46
CA GLU A 254 5.91 -1.34 -3.88
C GLU A 254 4.90 -1.79 -4.93
N MET A 255 5.28 -2.75 -5.77
CA MET A 255 4.38 -3.28 -6.81
C MET A 255 3.14 -3.94 -6.23
N ASN A 256 3.21 -4.53 -5.03
CA ASN A 256 2.03 -5.11 -4.38
C ASN A 256 0.99 -4.03 -4.06
N GLY A 257 1.41 -2.88 -3.55
CA GLY A 257 0.53 -1.75 -3.26
C GLY A 257 0.01 -1.09 -4.53
N ILE A 258 0.91 -0.73 -5.45
CA ILE A 258 0.58 -0.07 -6.72
C ILE A 258 -0.39 -0.92 -7.55
N THR A 259 -0.10 -2.21 -7.72
CA THR A 259 -0.95 -3.13 -8.48
C THR A 259 -2.32 -3.27 -7.83
N GLY A 260 -2.38 -3.41 -6.50
CA GLY A 260 -3.66 -3.44 -5.79
C GLY A 260 -4.51 -2.21 -6.07
N VAL A 261 -3.90 -1.03 -6.05
CA VAL A 261 -4.59 0.24 -6.35
C VAL A 261 -5.12 0.29 -7.79
N ILE A 262 -4.31 -0.16 -8.78
CA ILE A 262 -4.70 -0.17 -10.20
C ILE A 262 -5.81 -1.19 -10.46
N ILE A 263 -5.68 -2.41 -9.96
CA ILE A 263 -6.71 -3.47 -10.08
C ILE A 263 -8.01 -3.00 -9.41
N GLY A 264 -7.89 -2.29 -8.28
CA GLY A 264 -9.01 -1.65 -7.58
C GLY A 264 -9.72 -0.55 -8.38
N GLY A 265 -9.18 -0.16 -9.54
CA GLY A 265 -9.81 0.78 -10.49
C GLY A 265 -9.38 2.23 -10.32
N THR A 266 -8.30 2.51 -9.62
CA THR A 266 -7.66 3.83 -9.62
C THR A 266 -6.84 3.98 -10.91
N SER A 267 -7.08 5.06 -11.66
CA SER A 267 -6.43 5.28 -12.95
C SER A 267 -5.02 5.84 -12.79
N MET A 268 -4.05 5.27 -13.49
CA MET A 268 -2.70 5.80 -13.58
C MET A 268 -2.61 7.15 -14.29
N SER A 269 -3.62 7.49 -15.09
CA SER A 269 -3.71 8.83 -15.71
C SER A 269 -4.13 9.92 -14.72
N GLY A 270 -4.44 9.58 -13.48
CA GLY A 270 -4.91 10.49 -12.45
C GLY A 270 -6.41 10.81 -12.53
N GLY A 271 -6.89 11.62 -11.60
CA GLY A 271 -8.24 12.19 -11.54
C GLY A 271 -9.35 11.22 -11.15
N SER A 272 -9.09 9.94 -10.99
CA SER A 272 -10.10 8.94 -10.61
C SER A 272 -9.52 7.81 -9.76
N GLY A 273 -10.34 7.31 -8.83
CA GLY A 273 -9.99 6.23 -7.91
C GLY A 273 -10.89 6.24 -6.67
N THR A 274 -10.91 5.15 -5.91
CA THR A 274 -11.67 5.05 -4.66
C THR A 274 -10.94 4.20 -3.65
N MET A 275 -11.06 4.54 -2.34
CA MET A 275 -10.47 3.71 -1.28
C MET A 275 -11.12 2.33 -1.19
N VAL A 276 -12.41 2.21 -1.53
CA VAL A 276 -13.08 0.90 -1.58
C VAL A 276 -12.46 0.01 -2.65
N GLY A 277 -12.24 0.55 -3.85
CA GLY A 277 -11.53 -0.16 -4.91
C GLY A 277 -10.14 -0.56 -4.47
N THR A 278 -9.37 0.34 -3.86
CA THR A 278 -8.05 0.06 -3.30
C THR A 278 -8.10 -1.11 -2.31
N LEU A 279 -9.04 -1.11 -1.36
CA LEU A 279 -9.17 -2.19 -0.38
C LEU A 279 -9.43 -3.56 -1.04
N ILE A 280 -10.32 -3.60 -2.05
CA ILE A 280 -10.56 -4.82 -2.82
C ILE A 280 -9.28 -5.28 -3.53
N GLY A 281 -8.55 -4.37 -4.15
CA GLY A 281 -7.27 -4.66 -4.79
C GLY A 281 -6.20 -5.16 -3.82
N VAL A 282 -6.16 -4.63 -2.60
CA VAL A 282 -5.30 -5.13 -1.50
C VAL A 282 -5.60 -6.60 -1.21
N PHE A 283 -6.88 -6.97 -1.10
CA PHE A 283 -7.25 -8.36 -0.88
C PHE A 283 -6.93 -9.26 -2.09
N ILE A 284 -7.09 -8.76 -3.32
CA ILE A 284 -6.65 -9.49 -4.52
C ILE A 284 -5.16 -9.82 -4.44
N MET A 285 -4.30 -8.83 -4.12
CA MET A 285 -2.87 -9.04 -4.02
C MET A 285 -2.49 -9.95 -2.84
N SER A 286 -3.20 -9.86 -1.72
CA SER A 286 -2.98 -10.71 -0.55
C SER A 286 -3.38 -12.16 -0.81
N VAL A 287 -4.51 -12.39 -1.48
CA VAL A 287 -4.97 -13.72 -1.91
C VAL A 287 -3.99 -14.30 -2.94
N LEU A 288 -3.55 -13.50 -3.92
CA LEU A 288 -2.57 -13.92 -4.91
C LEU A 288 -1.27 -14.40 -4.24
N LYS A 289 -0.69 -13.55 -3.38
CA LYS A 289 0.57 -13.87 -2.68
C LYS A 289 0.44 -15.15 -1.84
N THR A 290 -0.59 -15.25 -1.03
CA THR A 290 -0.81 -16.41 -0.15
C THR A 290 -1.17 -17.66 -0.95
N GLY A 291 -2.00 -17.51 -1.99
CA GLY A 291 -2.41 -18.62 -2.85
C GLY A 291 -1.26 -19.22 -3.63
N LEU A 292 -0.38 -18.40 -4.21
CA LEU A 292 0.81 -18.88 -4.90
C LEU A 292 1.75 -19.65 -3.96
N ALA A 293 1.91 -19.18 -2.72
CA ALA A 293 2.68 -19.91 -1.70
C ALA A 293 2.03 -21.26 -1.35
N ASN A 294 0.70 -21.32 -1.20
CA ASN A 294 -0.03 -22.55 -0.91
C ASN A 294 -0.03 -23.54 -2.09
N CYS A 295 0.19 -23.07 -3.33
CA CYS A 295 0.45 -23.93 -4.47
C CYS A 295 1.87 -24.53 -4.48
N GLY A 296 2.70 -24.25 -3.46
CA GLY A 296 4.08 -24.74 -3.38
C GLY A 296 5.06 -23.99 -4.30
N LEU A 297 4.65 -22.87 -4.88
CA LEU A 297 5.49 -22.07 -5.77
C LEU A 297 6.57 -21.34 -4.98
N GLN A 298 7.82 -21.50 -5.39
CA GLN A 298 8.96 -20.79 -4.82
C GLN A 298 8.89 -19.29 -5.08
N ALA A 299 9.55 -18.50 -4.25
CA ALA A 299 9.55 -17.03 -4.32
C ALA A 299 9.83 -16.42 -5.71
N PRO A 300 10.75 -16.98 -6.56
CA PRO A 300 10.95 -16.46 -7.92
C PRO A 300 9.70 -16.56 -8.80
N TRP A 301 8.95 -17.65 -8.71
CA TRP A 301 7.69 -17.81 -9.44
C TRP A 301 6.62 -16.84 -8.96
N GLN A 302 6.54 -16.61 -7.65
CA GLN A 302 5.62 -15.61 -7.09
C GLN A 302 5.93 -14.20 -7.62
N THR A 303 7.21 -13.83 -7.69
CA THR A 303 7.66 -12.56 -8.26
C THR A 303 7.32 -12.45 -9.74
N PHE A 304 7.59 -13.48 -10.54
CA PHE A 304 7.28 -13.51 -11.97
C PHE A 304 5.78 -13.33 -12.22
N LEU A 305 4.95 -14.10 -11.54
CA LEU A 305 3.49 -14.05 -11.70
C LEU A 305 2.92 -12.71 -11.20
N THR A 306 3.46 -12.17 -10.12
CA THR A 306 3.09 -10.80 -9.67
C THR A 306 3.38 -9.78 -10.76
N GLY A 307 4.56 -9.85 -11.40
CA GLY A 307 4.90 -8.98 -12.53
C GLY A 307 3.93 -9.11 -13.70
N ALA A 308 3.52 -10.34 -14.05
CA ALA A 308 2.53 -10.58 -15.10
C ALA A 308 1.16 -9.94 -14.73
N VAL A 309 0.75 -10.05 -13.47
CA VAL A 309 -0.48 -9.42 -12.96
C VAL A 309 -0.40 -7.90 -13.02
N VAL A 310 0.76 -7.31 -12.68
CA VAL A 310 1.01 -5.85 -12.82
C VAL A 310 0.78 -5.40 -14.26
N ILE A 311 1.42 -6.07 -15.23
CA ILE A 311 1.27 -5.75 -16.66
C ILE A 311 -0.20 -5.87 -17.08
N GLY A 312 -0.86 -6.96 -16.72
CA GLY A 312 -2.27 -7.18 -17.01
C GLY A 312 -3.17 -6.09 -16.43
N ALA A 313 -2.92 -5.66 -15.20
CA ALA A 313 -3.66 -4.58 -14.54
C ALA A 313 -3.52 -3.24 -15.27
N VAL A 314 -2.30 -2.88 -15.68
CA VAL A 314 -2.03 -1.65 -16.43
C VAL A 314 -2.68 -1.69 -17.82
N LEU A 315 -2.60 -2.82 -18.52
CA LEU A 315 -3.26 -3.00 -19.82
C LEU A 315 -4.78 -2.86 -19.70
N LEU A 316 -5.38 -3.40 -18.64
CA LEU A 316 -6.81 -3.23 -18.35
C LEU A 316 -7.17 -1.76 -18.07
N ASP A 317 -6.35 -1.02 -17.31
CA ASP A 317 -6.57 0.40 -17.06
C ASP A 317 -6.52 1.23 -18.34
N ILE A 318 -5.52 0.99 -19.20
CA ILE A 318 -5.40 1.64 -20.53
C ILE A 318 -6.64 1.33 -21.39
N ALA A 319 -7.09 0.08 -21.43
CA ALA A 319 -8.27 -0.31 -22.20
C ALA A 319 -9.54 0.39 -21.69
N ARG A 320 -9.72 0.45 -20.35
CA ARG A 320 -10.84 1.16 -19.70
C ARG A 320 -10.84 2.64 -20.04
N THR A 321 -9.68 3.30 -19.93
CA THR A 321 -9.54 4.73 -20.21
C THR A 321 -9.86 5.04 -21.69
N LYS A 322 -9.37 4.21 -22.62
CA LYS A 322 -9.68 4.34 -24.06
C LYS A 322 -11.18 4.17 -24.34
N ALA A 323 -11.84 3.18 -23.72
CA ALA A 323 -13.26 2.95 -23.87
C ALA A 323 -14.09 4.13 -23.34
N ALA A 324 -13.76 4.66 -22.17
CA ALA A 324 -14.44 5.82 -21.59
C ALA A 324 -14.31 7.09 -22.45
N ASN A 325 -13.15 7.30 -23.07
CA ASN A 325 -12.93 8.44 -23.96
C ASN A 325 -13.65 8.32 -25.32
N ARG A 326 -13.92 7.10 -25.80
CA ARG A 326 -14.73 6.89 -27.02
C ARG A 326 -16.20 7.24 -26.79
N VAL A 327 -16.76 6.89 -25.63
CA VAL A 327 -18.16 7.21 -25.28
C VAL A 327 -18.40 8.71 -25.11
N LYS A 328 -17.37 9.51 -24.78
CA LYS A 328 -17.50 10.97 -24.65
C LYS A 328 -17.38 11.72 -26.00
N LYS A 329 -16.92 11.06 -27.06
CA LYS A 329 -16.72 11.66 -28.39
C LYS A 329 -17.84 11.29 -29.39
N GLY A 330 -18.71 10.36 -29.08
CA GLY A 330 -19.94 10.04 -29.80
C GLY A 330 -21.18 10.53 -29.06
#